data_cb87b1051611ef84581a9fb6826f9b89
#
_entry.id   cb87b1051611ef84581a9fb6826f9b89
#
_cell.length_a   1.000
_cell.length_b   1.000
_cell.length_c   1.000
_cell.angle_alpha   90.00
_cell.angle_beta   90.00
_cell.angle_gamma   90.00
#
_symmetry.space_group_name_H-M   'P 1'
#
loop_
_entity.id
_entity.type
_entity.pdbx_description
1 polymer ?
#
loop_
_entity_poly.entity_id
_entity_poly.type
_entity_poly.pdbx_seq_one_letter_code
_entity_poly.pdbx_strand_id
1 'polypeptide(L)'
;MPDNYEHYISKNIQAFYRRRLFSPMIYLVLLAVLWIVFPLGAMLRPAQLSDNTKIADAYKNHHRYVRMTFTDLKFSGYTCETYGQTRGYYYYTTQKNNCSIILLTPHTCEEGLPTIDRLTVTGRIVKGKESYLALLSQLSSDLNWTETGIRNQLSSYYFSEPDYHLTTTRILFFAYFGSMIYTVLYLLICMVYIRFPVLSPPCQNLIVFGHPGQILAEAEEELATLPQLATEDMFITEHYFIMTHHMEMPLCLFRRFLDL
;
A
#
# COMPACT_ATOMS: atom_id res chain seq x y z
N MET A 1 36.92 -16.63 32.55
CA MET A 1 37.17 -16.61 31.11
C MET A 1 37.54 -15.20 30.75
N PRO A 2 38.66 -14.96 30.08
CA PRO A 2 38.92 -13.59 29.61
C PRO A 2 37.89 -13.29 28.53
N ASP A 3 36.93 -12.44 28.87
CA ASP A 3 35.99 -11.93 27.92
C ASP A 3 36.77 -11.10 26.90
N ASN A 4 36.79 -11.55 25.65
CA ASN A 4 37.53 -10.87 24.59
C ASN A 4 36.73 -9.63 24.17
N TYR A 5 37.02 -8.50 24.81
CA TYR A 5 36.38 -7.21 24.55
C TYR A 5 36.87 -6.53 23.25
N GLU A 6 37.67 -7.24 22.47
CA GLU A 6 38.17 -6.75 21.20
C GLU A 6 37.00 -6.41 20.23
N HIS A 7 36.94 -5.16 19.84
CA HIS A 7 35.85 -4.62 19.01
C HIS A 7 34.43 -4.78 19.60
N TYR A 8 34.30 -4.78 20.93
CA TYR A 8 33.02 -4.97 21.62
C TYR A 8 31.98 -3.92 21.23
N ILE A 9 32.38 -2.62 21.17
CA ILE A 9 31.49 -1.51 20.84
C ILE A 9 30.95 -1.65 19.42
N SER A 10 31.85 -1.87 18.45
CA SER A 10 31.49 -2.07 17.05
C SER A 10 30.59 -3.30 16.85
N LYS A 11 30.88 -4.41 17.51
CA LYS A 11 30.06 -5.63 17.47
C LYS A 11 28.66 -5.39 18.05
N ASN A 12 28.55 -4.61 19.12
CA ASN A 12 27.25 -4.30 19.75
C ASN A 12 26.40 -3.41 18.84
N ILE A 13 26.98 -2.38 18.22
CA ILE A 13 26.31 -1.54 17.21
C ILE A 13 25.82 -2.39 16.04
N GLN A 14 26.67 -3.27 15.52
CA GLN A 14 26.30 -4.19 14.43
C GLN A 14 25.15 -5.12 14.82
N ALA A 15 25.20 -5.70 16.02
CA ALA A 15 24.15 -6.59 16.52
C ALA A 15 22.80 -5.85 16.67
N PHE A 16 22.85 -4.60 17.16
CA PHE A 16 21.67 -3.74 17.28
C PHE A 16 21.01 -3.48 15.92
N TYR A 17 21.78 -3.06 14.91
CA TYR A 17 21.22 -2.79 13.59
C TYR A 17 20.81 -4.08 12.87
N ARG A 18 21.45 -5.21 13.09
CA ARG A 18 21.01 -6.53 12.59
C ARG A 18 19.63 -6.89 13.13
N ARG A 19 19.37 -6.68 14.42
CA ARG A 19 18.03 -6.92 15.02
C ARG A 19 16.98 -5.99 14.41
N ARG A 20 17.31 -4.75 14.14
CA ARG A 20 16.43 -3.77 13.50
C ARG A 20 16.07 -4.08 12.05
N LEU A 21 16.83 -4.91 11.35
CA LEU A 21 16.50 -5.35 9.99
C LEU A 21 15.25 -6.23 9.92
N PHE A 22 14.90 -6.96 10.97
CA PHE A 22 13.77 -7.89 10.94
C PHE A 22 12.43 -7.18 10.71
N SER A 23 12.19 -6.07 11.40
CA SER A 23 10.93 -5.33 11.29
C SER A 23 10.65 -4.83 9.87
N PRO A 24 11.55 -4.12 9.20
CA PRO A 24 11.32 -3.65 7.83
C PRO A 24 11.30 -4.80 6.81
N MET A 25 12.01 -5.92 7.05
CA MET A 25 11.90 -7.10 6.19
C MET A 25 10.51 -7.72 6.24
N ILE A 26 9.94 -7.90 7.44
CA ILE A 26 8.57 -8.39 7.61
C ILE A 26 7.58 -7.43 6.93
N TYR A 27 7.79 -6.11 7.07
CA TYR A 27 6.94 -5.12 6.43
C TYR A 27 6.99 -5.20 4.89
N LEU A 28 8.15 -5.42 4.28
CA LEU A 28 8.26 -5.63 2.83
C LEU A 28 7.53 -6.90 2.36
N VAL A 29 7.60 -7.98 3.14
CA VAL A 29 6.83 -9.20 2.85
C VAL A 29 5.32 -8.91 2.90
N LEU A 30 4.85 -8.17 3.90
CA LEU A 30 3.44 -7.77 4.00
C LEU A 30 3.02 -6.90 2.81
N LEU A 31 3.86 -5.96 2.37
CA LEU A 31 3.61 -5.16 1.17
C LEU A 31 3.53 -6.04 -0.09
N ALA A 32 4.41 -7.04 -0.22
CA ALA A 32 4.36 -7.97 -1.36
C ALA A 32 3.06 -8.79 -1.37
N VAL A 33 2.62 -9.28 -0.21
CA VAL A 33 1.32 -9.98 -0.07
C VAL A 33 0.17 -9.04 -0.43
N LEU A 34 0.20 -7.80 0.07
CA LEU A 34 -0.81 -6.79 -0.23
C LEU A 34 -0.91 -6.53 -1.74
N TRP A 35 0.22 -6.45 -2.45
CA TRP A 35 0.27 -6.27 -3.90
C TRP A 35 -0.41 -7.41 -4.67
N ILE A 36 -0.24 -8.65 -4.18
CA ILE A 36 -0.87 -9.83 -4.80
C ILE A 36 -2.38 -9.85 -4.54
N VAL A 37 -2.80 -9.51 -3.32
CA VAL A 37 -4.22 -9.54 -2.92
C VAL A 37 -5.01 -8.39 -3.55
N PHE A 38 -4.44 -7.18 -3.63
CA PHE A 38 -5.10 -6.01 -4.19
C PHE A 38 -4.64 -5.76 -5.63
N PRO A 39 -5.54 -5.79 -6.61
CA PRO A 39 -5.20 -5.59 -8.03
C PRO A 39 -5.00 -4.11 -8.36
N LEU A 40 -4.13 -3.41 -7.64
CA LEU A 40 -3.85 -1.98 -7.81
C LEU A 40 -3.42 -1.64 -9.25
N GLY A 41 -2.62 -2.52 -9.88
CA GLY A 41 -2.19 -2.35 -11.26
C GLY A 41 -3.35 -2.35 -12.26
N ALA A 42 -4.32 -3.27 -12.07
CA ALA A 42 -5.52 -3.35 -12.93
C ALA A 42 -6.46 -2.15 -12.72
N MET A 43 -6.50 -1.58 -11.51
CA MET A 43 -7.27 -0.37 -11.22
C MET A 43 -6.69 0.86 -11.90
N LEU A 44 -5.35 0.97 -11.99
CA LEU A 44 -4.68 2.11 -12.63
C LEU A 44 -4.67 2.03 -14.16
N ARG A 45 -4.62 0.81 -14.69
CA ARG A 45 -4.66 0.56 -16.14
C ARG A 45 -5.82 -0.37 -16.47
N PRO A 46 -7.05 0.16 -16.53
CA PRO A 46 -8.23 -0.63 -16.90
C PRO A 46 -8.05 -1.19 -18.29
N ALA A 47 -8.50 -2.45 -18.48
CA ALA A 47 -8.44 -3.10 -19.76
C ALA A 47 -9.39 -2.40 -20.75
N GLN A 48 -8.90 -2.05 -21.94
CA GLN A 48 -9.75 -1.55 -23.01
C GLN A 48 -10.45 -2.74 -23.67
N LEU A 49 -11.76 -2.76 -23.60
CA LEU A 49 -12.58 -3.79 -24.22
C LEU A 49 -13.26 -3.25 -25.46
N SER A 50 -13.34 -4.11 -26.49
CA SER A 50 -14.08 -3.81 -27.70
C SER A 50 -15.58 -3.74 -27.42
N ASP A 51 -16.29 -2.92 -28.17
CA ASP A 51 -17.75 -2.72 -28.11
C ASP A 51 -18.56 -4.03 -28.24
N ASN A 52 -17.95 -5.12 -28.71
CA ASN A 52 -18.56 -6.42 -28.89
C ASN A 52 -18.37 -7.38 -27.69
N THR A 53 -17.62 -7.01 -26.70
CA THR A 53 -17.30 -7.90 -25.57
C THR A 53 -18.44 -7.91 -24.55
N LYS A 54 -18.95 -9.10 -24.24
CA LYS A 54 -19.99 -9.25 -23.21
C LYS A 54 -19.39 -8.96 -21.83
N ILE A 55 -20.13 -8.22 -21.00
CA ILE A 55 -19.74 -7.89 -19.62
C ILE A 55 -19.46 -9.17 -18.82
N ALA A 56 -20.26 -10.23 -19.02
CA ALA A 56 -20.08 -11.51 -18.34
C ALA A 56 -18.75 -12.21 -18.70
N ASP A 57 -18.36 -12.15 -19.98
CA ASP A 57 -17.14 -12.80 -20.47
C ASP A 57 -15.91 -12.02 -20.00
N ALA A 58 -15.99 -10.69 -19.98
CA ALA A 58 -14.94 -9.84 -19.40
C ALA A 58 -14.70 -10.17 -17.90
N TYR A 59 -15.78 -10.35 -17.13
CA TYR A 59 -15.66 -10.73 -15.72
C TYR A 59 -15.04 -12.12 -15.52
N LYS A 60 -15.45 -13.11 -16.34
CA LYS A 60 -14.88 -14.47 -16.32
C LYS A 60 -13.38 -14.47 -16.63
N ASN A 61 -12.95 -13.58 -17.52
CA ASN A 61 -11.55 -13.38 -17.88
C ASN A 61 -10.78 -12.50 -16.86
N HIS A 62 -11.32 -12.32 -15.67
CA HIS A 62 -10.73 -11.53 -14.58
C HIS A 62 -10.54 -10.03 -14.87
N HIS A 63 -11.12 -9.51 -15.96
CA HIS A 63 -11.13 -8.08 -16.26
C HIS A 63 -12.22 -7.38 -15.44
N ARG A 64 -11.89 -7.03 -14.18
CA ARG A 64 -12.84 -6.35 -13.29
C ARG A 64 -12.91 -4.84 -13.51
N TYR A 65 -11.80 -4.23 -13.94
CA TYR A 65 -11.69 -2.79 -14.22
C TYR A 65 -11.49 -2.62 -15.70
N VAL A 66 -12.46 -1.98 -16.35
CA VAL A 66 -12.51 -1.93 -17.81
C VAL A 66 -12.91 -0.55 -18.30
N ARG A 67 -12.43 -0.22 -19.48
CA ARG A 67 -12.90 0.93 -20.26
C ARG A 67 -13.66 0.41 -21.46
N MET A 68 -14.92 0.81 -21.56
CA MET A 68 -15.84 0.34 -22.62
C MET A 68 -16.54 1.54 -23.25
N THR A 69 -16.90 1.39 -24.52
CA THR A 69 -17.78 2.30 -25.26
C THR A 69 -19.15 1.68 -25.38
N PHE A 70 -20.14 2.40 -24.91
CA PHE A 70 -21.55 2.01 -25.02
C PHE A 70 -22.24 2.92 -26.03
N THR A 71 -23.19 2.36 -26.77
CA THR A 71 -24.03 3.10 -27.72
C THR A 71 -25.50 2.84 -27.40
N ASP A 72 -26.34 3.83 -27.72
CA ASP A 72 -27.79 3.76 -27.53
C ASP A 72 -28.18 3.41 -26.08
N LEU A 73 -27.62 4.19 -25.12
CA LEU A 73 -27.96 4.06 -23.72
C LEU A 73 -29.29 4.73 -23.43
N LYS A 74 -30.21 4.00 -22.81
CA LYS A 74 -31.52 4.50 -22.40
C LYS A 74 -31.65 4.50 -20.90
N PHE A 75 -32.15 5.59 -20.35
CA PHE A 75 -32.39 5.69 -18.92
C PHE A 75 -33.49 4.74 -18.48
N SER A 76 -33.24 3.96 -17.44
CA SER A 76 -34.18 2.97 -16.94
C SER A 76 -35.29 3.53 -16.06
N GLY A 77 -35.19 4.83 -15.64
CA GLY A 77 -36.06 5.43 -14.64
C GLY A 77 -35.65 5.19 -13.20
N TYR A 78 -34.55 4.42 -12.97
CA TYR A 78 -34.10 4.04 -11.63
C TYR A 78 -32.81 4.70 -11.26
N THR A 79 -32.72 5.11 -9.98
CA THR A 79 -31.53 5.71 -9.36
C THR A 79 -30.92 4.76 -8.34
N CYS A 80 -29.60 4.83 -8.17
CA CYS A 80 -28.89 4.15 -7.11
C CYS A 80 -28.59 5.16 -6.01
N GLU A 81 -29.18 4.98 -4.84
CA GLU A 81 -28.94 5.83 -3.69
C GLU A 81 -28.14 5.09 -2.62
N THR A 82 -27.25 5.79 -1.95
CA THR A 82 -26.50 5.28 -0.83
C THR A 82 -26.45 6.36 0.26
N TYR A 83 -26.94 6.06 1.46
CA TYR A 83 -27.04 7.00 2.58
C TYR A 83 -27.78 8.31 2.22
N GLY A 84 -28.85 8.22 1.43
CA GLY A 84 -29.65 9.38 1.03
C GLY A 84 -29.02 10.29 -0.04
N GLN A 85 -27.91 9.86 -0.63
CA GLN A 85 -27.27 10.56 -1.75
C GLN A 85 -27.37 9.75 -3.02
N THR A 86 -27.72 10.39 -4.13
CA THR A 86 -27.76 9.77 -5.46
C THR A 86 -26.34 9.43 -5.89
N ARG A 87 -26.06 8.14 -5.95
CA ARG A 87 -24.75 7.61 -6.37
C ARG A 87 -24.64 7.47 -7.88
N GLY A 88 -25.74 7.25 -8.55
CA GLY A 88 -25.79 7.12 -10.00
C GLY A 88 -27.17 6.74 -10.53
N TYR A 89 -27.26 6.68 -11.84
CA TYR A 89 -28.45 6.41 -12.61
C TYR A 89 -28.26 5.13 -13.42
N TYR A 90 -29.27 4.26 -13.42
CA TYR A 90 -29.24 3.02 -14.18
C TYR A 90 -29.66 3.24 -15.62
N TYR A 91 -28.79 2.86 -16.54
CA TYR A 91 -29.04 2.83 -17.96
C TYR A 91 -29.02 1.40 -18.45
N TYR A 92 -29.74 1.14 -19.55
CA TYR A 92 -29.64 -0.12 -20.27
C TYR A 92 -29.31 0.15 -21.74
N THR A 93 -28.63 -0.81 -22.36
CA THR A 93 -28.38 -0.81 -23.79
C THR A 93 -28.66 -2.19 -24.36
N THR A 94 -29.21 -2.22 -25.55
CA THR A 94 -29.51 -3.46 -26.32
C THR A 94 -28.61 -3.48 -27.53
N GLN A 95 -27.39 -3.95 -27.40
CA GLN A 95 -26.45 -4.08 -28.50
C GLN A 95 -26.40 -5.56 -28.96
N LYS A 96 -26.63 -5.82 -30.25
CA LYS A 96 -26.47 -7.15 -30.89
C LYS A 96 -27.04 -8.30 -30.06
N ASN A 97 -28.30 -8.22 -29.66
CA ASN A 97 -29.03 -9.21 -28.85
C ASN A 97 -28.47 -9.39 -27.40
N ASN A 98 -27.62 -8.49 -26.91
CA ASN A 98 -27.20 -8.48 -25.52
C ASN A 98 -27.77 -7.26 -24.83
N CYS A 99 -28.55 -7.46 -23.79
CA CYS A 99 -28.96 -6.38 -22.91
C CYS A 99 -27.95 -6.27 -21.79
N SER A 100 -27.47 -5.04 -21.53
CA SER A 100 -26.50 -4.75 -20.47
C SER A 100 -26.99 -3.59 -19.64
N ILE A 101 -26.85 -3.70 -18.34
CA ILE A 101 -27.14 -2.61 -17.38
C ILE A 101 -25.86 -1.89 -17.01
N ILE A 102 -25.92 -0.59 -17.02
CA ILE A 102 -24.81 0.33 -16.76
C ILE A 102 -25.26 1.32 -15.69
N LEU A 103 -24.49 1.44 -14.62
CA LEU A 103 -24.66 2.48 -13.60
C LEU A 103 -23.68 3.60 -13.91
N LEU A 104 -24.20 4.80 -14.21
CA LEU A 104 -23.42 5.99 -14.51
C LEU A 104 -23.49 6.98 -13.36
N THR A 105 -22.41 7.75 -13.15
CA THR A 105 -22.42 8.83 -12.17
C THR A 105 -23.32 10.00 -12.61
N PRO A 106 -23.88 10.79 -11.70
CA PRO A 106 -24.70 11.96 -12.04
C PRO A 106 -23.99 12.92 -12.99
N HIS A 107 -22.71 13.10 -12.80
CA HIS A 107 -21.88 13.99 -13.64
C HIS A 107 -21.77 13.48 -15.09
N THR A 108 -21.61 12.17 -15.29
CA THR A 108 -21.41 11.58 -16.63
C THR A 108 -22.72 11.53 -17.44
N CYS A 109 -23.86 11.37 -16.77
CA CYS A 109 -25.16 11.32 -17.42
C CYS A 109 -25.98 12.61 -17.29
N GLU A 110 -25.36 13.73 -16.94
CA GLU A 110 -26.01 15.05 -16.80
C GLU A 110 -27.34 14.95 -16.01
N GLU A 111 -27.26 14.28 -14.84
CA GLU A 111 -28.39 14.07 -13.92
C GLU A 111 -29.60 13.30 -14.51
N GLY A 112 -29.34 12.41 -15.46
CA GLY A 112 -30.35 11.48 -15.96
C GLY A 112 -30.92 11.82 -17.32
N LEU A 113 -30.06 12.12 -18.30
CA LEU A 113 -30.48 12.27 -19.70
C LEU A 113 -31.26 11.04 -20.16
N PRO A 114 -32.39 11.21 -20.87
CA PRO A 114 -33.22 10.09 -21.31
C PRO A 114 -32.50 9.10 -22.24
N THR A 115 -31.62 9.64 -23.09
CA THR A 115 -30.85 8.84 -24.07
C THR A 115 -29.44 9.41 -24.24
N ILE A 116 -28.46 8.51 -24.42
CA ILE A 116 -27.08 8.90 -24.70
C ILE A 116 -26.62 8.06 -25.92
N ASP A 117 -26.34 8.70 -27.03
CA ASP A 117 -26.02 8.01 -28.30
C ASP A 117 -24.73 7.23 -28.24
N ARG A 118 -23.65 7.82 -27.66
CA ARG A 118 -22.37 7.16 -27.52
C ARG A 118 -21.61 7.69 -26.32
N LEU A 119 -21.13 6.80 -25.46
CA LEU A 119 -20.40 7.14 -24.26
C LEU A 119 -19.26 6.16 -24.01
N THR A 120 -18.05 6.68 -23.82
CA THR A 120 -16.89 5.89 -23.43
C THR A 120 -16.57 6.17 -21.95
N VAL A 121 -16.75 5.16 -21.11
CA VAL A 121 -16.55 5.28 -19.67
C VAL A 121 -15.63 4.20 -19.15
N THR A 122 -15.00 4.51 -18.02
CA THR A 122 -14.18 3.58 -17.25
C THR A 122 -14.95 3.21 -15.99
N GLY A 123 -15.04 1.93 -15.72
CA GLY A 123 -15.79 1.46 -14.57
C GLY A 123 -15.35 0.08 -14.11
N ARG A 124 -16.09 -0.43 -13.15
CA ARG A 124 -15.90 -1.76 -12.59
C ARG A 124 -17.06 -2.67 -12.99
N ILE A 125 -16.74 -3.90 -13.37
CA ILE A 125 -17.76 -4.93 -13.56
C ILE A 125 -18.09 -5.53 -12.19
N VAL A 126 -19.34 -5.45 -11.80
CA VAL A 126 -19.84 -5.87 -10.48
C VAL A 126 -20.83 -7.02 -10.66
N LYS A 127 -20.75 -8.01 -9.76
CA LYS A 127 -21.77 -9.07 -9.68
C LYS A 127 -23.00 -8.51 -8.98
N GLY A 128 -24.16 -8.66 -9.60
CA GLY A 128 -25.44 -8.23 -9.06
C GLY A 128 -25.76 -8.87 -7.71
N LYS A 129 -26.16 -8.06 -6.75
CA LYS A 129 -26.68 -8.47 -5.45
C LYS A 129 -28.21 -8.46 -5.48
N GLU A 130 -28.85 -8.70 -4.34
CA GLU A 130 -30.32 -8.72 -4.20
C GLU A 130 -30.98 -7.42 -4.69
N SER A 131 -30.38 -6.27 -4.41
CA SER A 131 -30.86 -4.97 -4.90
C SER A 131 -30.88 -4.87 -6.43
N TYR A 132 -29.89 -5.46 -7.09
CA TYR A 132 -29.84 -5.54 -8.54
C TYR A 132 -30.90 -6.50 -9.10
N LEU A 133 -31.16 -7.62 -8.45
CA LEU A 133 -32.22 -8.55 -8.82
C LEU A 133 -33.61 -7.92 -8.65
N ALA A 134 -33.82 -7.14 -7.59
CA ALA A 134 -35.04 -6.36 -7.39
C ALA A 134 -35.23 -5.32 -8.49
N LEU A 135 -34.15 -4.60 -8.88
CA LEU A 135 -34.16 -3.67 -10.00
C LEU A 135 -34.60 -4.39 -11.31
N LEU A 136 -34.04 -5.58 -11.58
CA LEU A 136 -34.41 -6.35 -12.77
C LEU A 136 -35.88 -6.77 -12.78
N SER A 137 -36.39 -7.15 -11.62
CA SER A 137 -37.81 -7.52 -11.47
C SER A 137 -38.75 -6.33 -11.73
N GLN A 138 -38.42 -5.14 -11.20
CA GLN A 138 -39.19 -3.92 -11.46
C GLN A 138 -39.10 -3.48 -12.93
N LEU A 139 -37.89 -3.50 -13.50
CA LEU A 139 -37.68 -3.16 -14.91
C LEU A 139 -38.44 -4.10 -15.84
N SER A 140 -38.57 -5.40 -15.47
CA SER A 140 -39.36 -6.36 -16.23
C SER A 140 -40.86 -6.00 -16.26
N SER A 141 -41.37 -5.59 -15.13
CA SER A 141 -42.77 -5.15 -15.02
C SER A 141 -43.04 -3.89 -15.84
N ASP A 142 -42.14 -2.91 -15.81
CA ASP A 142 -42.33 -1.62 -16.50
C ASP A 142 -42.19 -1.77 -18.02
N LEU A 143 -41.34 -2.67 -18.51
CA LEU A 143 -41.12 -2.93 -19.91
C LEU A 143 -42.09 -3.99 -20.48
N ASN A 144 -43.02 -4.52 -19.69
CA ASN A 144 -43.89 -5.64 -20.05
C ASN A 144 -43.11 -6.85 -20.57
N TRP A 145 -41.92 -7.09 -20.05
CA TRP A 145 -41.11 -8.26 -20.40
C TRP A 145 -41.34 -9.38 -19.40
N THR A 146 -41.21 -10.62 -19.88
CA THR A 146 -41.26 -11.76 -18.95
C THR A 146 -40.00 -11.79 -18.11
N GLU A 147 -40.14 -12.00 -16.80
CA GLU A 147 -39.01 -12.05 -15.86
C GLU A 147 -37.96 -13.08 -16.29
N THR A 148 -38.38 -14.21 -16.85
CA THR A 148 -37.51 -15.23 -17.44
C THR A 148 -36.76 -14.74 -18.68
N GLY A 149 -37.40 -13.92 -19.51
CA GLY A 149 -36.78 -13.32 -20.69
C GLY A 149 -35.66 -12.34 -20.33
N ILE A 150 -35.92 -11.49 -19.36
CA ILE A 150 -34.91 -10.55 -18.86
C ILE A 150 -33.74 -11.29 -18.23
N ARG A 151 -33.97 -12.27 -17.36
CA ARG A 151 -32.89 -13.03 -16.71
C ARG A 151 -32.02 -13.81 -17.68
N ASN A 152 -32.58 -14.26 -18.81
CA ASN A 152 -31.83 -14.96 -19.84
C ASN A 152 -30.99 -14.01 -20.72
N GLN A 153 -31.42 -12.77 -20.90
CA GLN A 153 -30.74 -11.78 -21.74
C GLN A 153 -29.81 -10.86 -20.96
N LEU A 154 -30.17 -10.55 -19.72
CA LEU A 154 -29.35 -9.76 -18.82
C LEU A 154 -28.39 -10.64 -18.04
N SER A 155 -27.14 -10.27 -18.08
CA SER A 155 -26.10 -10.94 -17.31
C SER A 155 -26.29 -10.67 -15.79
N SER A 156 -25.87 -11.63 -14.96
CA SER A 156 -25.75 -11.41 -13.50
C SER A 156 -24.73 -10.36 -13.13
N TYR A 157 -24.10 -9.74 -14.11
CA TYR A 157 -23.08 -8.72 -13.94
C TYR A 157 -23.52 -7.44 -14.62
N TYR A 158 -23.22 -6.31 -13.99
CA TYR A 158 -23.46 -4.98 -14.54
C TYR A 158 -22.19 -4.14 -14.50
N PHE A 159 -22.12 -3.12 -15.33
CA PHE A 159 -21.03 -2.16 -15.34
C PHE A 159 -21.37 -1.01 -14.39
N SER A 160 -20.42 -0.63 -13.55
CA SER A 160 -20.58 0.45 -12.58
C SER A 160 -19.43 1.43 -12.69
N GLU A 161 -19.73 2.65 -13.08
CA GLU A 161 -18.78 3.77 -13.05
C GLU A 161 -18.51 4.26 -11.62
N PRO A 162 -19.53 4.44 -10.73
CA PRO A 162 -19.28 4.92 -9.36
C PRO A 162 -18.39 4.00 -8.54
N ASP A 163 -18.29 2.71 -8.89
CA ASP A 163 -17.40 1.77 -8.20
C ASP A 163 -15.93 1.83 -8.66
N TYR A 164 -15.63 2.73 -9.61
CA TYR A 164 -14.28 3.00 -10.06
C TYR A 164 -13.72 4.27 -9.43
N HIS A 165 -13.04 4.14 -8.30
CA HIS A 165 -12.49 5.25 -7.52
C HIS A 165 -11.05 5.57 -7.95
N LEU A 166 -10.85 6.21 -9.09
CA LEU A 166 -9.52 6.52 -9.63
C LEU A 166 -8.67 7.37 -8.67
N THR A 167 -9.24 8.40 -8.07
CA THR A 167 -8.51 9.31 -7.15
C THR A 167 -8.04 8.56 -5.91
N THR A 168 -8.92 7.80 -5.26
CA THR A 168 -8.57 6.99 -4.10
C THR A 168 -7.50 5.95 -4.44
N THR A 169 -7.63 5.31 -5.61
CA THR A 169 -6.64 4.33 -6.09
C THR A 169 -5.27 4.96 -6.32
N ARG A 170 -5.20 6.17 -6.89
CA ARG A 170 -3.94 6.91 -7.05
C ARG A 170 -3.29 7.24 -5.73
N ILE A 171 -4.07 7.73 -4.74
CA ILE A 171 -3.55 8.04 -3.40
C ILE A 171 -2.98 6.78 -2.74
N LEU A 172 -3.73 5.66 -2.77
CA LEU A 172 -3.26 4.39 -2.24
C LEU A 172 -2.00 3.88 -2.94
N PHE A 173 -1.91 4.07 -4.24
CA PHE A 173 -0.73 3.69 -5.02
C PHE A 173 0.51 4.50 -4.59
N PHE A 174 0.40 5.82 -4.49
CA PHE A 174 1.50 6.67 -4.02
C PHE A 174 1.90 6.36 -2.58
N ALA A 175 0.93 6.12 -1.69
CA ALA A 175 1.20 5.71 -0.31
C ALA A 175 1.93 4.36 -0.26
N TYR A 176 1.50 3.38 -1.05
CA TYR A 176 2.14 2.07 -1.16
C TYR A 176 3.60 2.18 -1.62
N PHE A 177 3.85 2.85 -2.76
CA PHE A 177 5.21 3.00 -3.29
C PHE A 177 6.08 3.89 -2.41
N GLY A 178 5.53 4.95 -1.84
CA GLY A 178 6.24 5.81 -0.90
C GLY A 178 6.70 5.04 0.33
N SER A 179 5.83 4.21 0.92
CA SER A 179 6.18 3.36 2.06
C SER A 179 7.21 2.29 1.70
N MET A 180 7.12 1.72 0.50
CA MET A 180 8.09 0.75 -0.01
C MET A 180 9.48 1.39 -0.17
N ILE A 181 9.55 2.55 -0.82
CA ILE A 181 10.81 3.30 -1.00
C ILE A 181 11.41 3.66 0.36
N TYR A 182 10.61 4.20 1.28
CA TYR A 182 11.07 4.52 2.63
C TYR A 182 11.68 3.29 3.33
N THR A 183 11.01 2.15 3.26
CA THR A 183 11.48 0.92 3.91
C THR A 183 12.77 0.41 3.29
N VAL A 184 12.89 0.46 1.96
CA VAL A 184 14.14 0.07 1.26
C VAL A 184 15.29 1.00 1.64
N LEU A 185 15.07 2.31 1.67
CA LEU A 185 16.08 3.27 2.10
C LEU A 185 16.51 3.04 3.55
N TYR A 186 15.55 2.77 4.44
CA TYR A 186 15.84 2.44 5.83
C TYR A 186 16.71 1.17 5.95
N LEU A 187 16.39 0.11 5.17
CA LEU A 187 17.22 -1.10 5.13
C LEU A 187 18.64 -0.81 4.63
N LEU A 188 18.78 0.01 3.59
CA LEU A 188 20.09 0.40 3.07
C LEU A 188 20.91 1.15 4.11
N ILE A 189 20.30 2.09 4.83
CA ILE A 189 20.94 2.83 5.93
C ILE A 189 21.38 1.86 7.03
N CYS A 190 20.53 0.93 7.44
CA CYS A 190 20.91 -0.09 8.43
C CYS A 190 22.07 -0.96 7.96
N MET A 191 22.10 -1.36 6.68
CA MET A 191 23.22 -2.11 6.10
C MET A 191 24.52 -1.32 6.11
N VAL A 192 24.47 0.00 5.81
CA VAL A 192 25.63 0.90 5.90
C VAL A 192 26.15 0.96 7.33
N TYR A 193 25.28 1.09 8.34
CA TYR A 193 25.71 1.12 9.74
C TYR A 193 26.26 -0.23 10.22
N ILE A 194 25.77 -1.34 9.72
CA ILE A 194 26.36 -2.66 10.00
C ILE A 194 27.76 -2.76 9.38
N ARG A 195 27.95 -2.22 8.18
CA ARG A 195 29.26 -2.29 7.49
C ARG A 195 30.26 -1.27 8.03
N PHE A 196 29.77 -0.09 8.40
CA PHE A 196 30.56 1.04 8.89
C PHE A 196 29.96 1.59 10.19
N PRO A 197 30.24 0.96 11.36
CA PRO A 197 29.66 1.37 12.64
C PRO A 197 29.95 2.83 13.02
N VAL A 198 31.08 3.36 12.56
CA VAL A 198 31.51 4.77 12.81
C VAL A 198 30.49 5.78 12.24
N LEU A 199 29.76 5.41 11.17
CA LEU A 199 28.74 6.28 10.56
C LEU A 199 27.41 6.26 11.31
N SER A 200 27.28 5.39 12.29
CA SER A 200 26.03 5.29 13.06
C SER A 200 25.78 6.55 13.91
N PRO A 201 24.53 6.96 14.16
CA PRO A 201 24.21 8.15 14.95
C PRO A 201 24.92 8.23 16.31
N PRO A 202 25.05 7.13 17.08
CA PRO A 202 25.79 7.17 18.33
C PRO A 202 27.25 7.58 18.16
N CYS A 203 27.93 7.08 17.13
CA CYS A 203 29.31 7.44 16.85
C CYS A 203 29.45 8.87 16.28
N GLN A 204 28.45 9.34 15.54
CA GLN A 204 28.47 10.71 15.01
C GLN A 204 28.35 11.77 16.10
N ASN A 205 27.69 11.47 17.21
CA ASN A 205 27.65 12.38 18.36
C ASN A 205 29.05 12.63 18.98
N LEU A 206 30.02 11.76 18.69
CA LEU A 206 31.41 11.91 19.12
C LEU A 206 32.17 13.01 18.36
N ILE A 207 31.66 13.52 17.25
CA ILE A 207 32.27 14.61 16.46
C ILE A 207 32.57 15.83 17.33
N VAL A 208 31.78 16.08 18.36
CA VAL A 208 31.99 17.19 19.32
C VAL A 208 33.33 17.06 20.06
N PHE A 209 33.82 15.85 20.25
CA PHE A 209 35.04 15.53 21.01
C PHE A 209 36.27 15.28 20.12
N GLY A 210 36.09 15.18 18.79
CA GLY A 210 37.15 14.91 17.83
C GLY A 210 36.72 14.01 16.67
N HIS A 211 37.70 13.31 16.08
CA HIS A 211 37.41 12.42 14.93
C HIS A 211 36.75 11.12 15.42
N PRO A 212 35.48 10.82 15.04
CA PRO A 212 34.72 9.71 15.62
C PRO A 212 35.39 8.33 15.48
N GLY A 213 36.10 8.11 14.38
CA GLY A 213 36.81 6.84 14.14
C GLY A 213 38.00 6.63 15.07
N GLN A 214 38.73 7.69 15.41
CA GLN A 214 39.86 7.64 16.34
C GLN A 214 39.36 7.41 17.77
N ILE A 215 38.37 8.20 18.19
CA ILE A 215 37.77 8.08 19.52
C ILE A 215 37.17 6.68 19.72
N LEU A 216 36.50 6.11 18.70
CA LEU A 216 35.98 4.76 18.80
C LEU A 216 37.07 3.71 18.91
N ALA A 217 38.17 3.87 18.16
CA ALA A 217 39.30 2.95 18.22
C ALA A 217 40.03 3.01 19.58
N GLU A 218 40.27 4.22 20.09
CA GLU A 218 40.86 4.44 21.42
C GLU A 218 39.99 3.84 22.53
N ALA A 219 38.65 4.07 22.46
CA ALA A 219 37.73 3.51 23.45
C ALA A 219 37.67 1.96 23.39
N GLU A 220 37.77 1.36 22.20
CA GLU A 220 37.83 -0.09 22.05
C GLU A 220 39.13 -0.69 22.55
N GLU A 221 40.28 -0.01 22.32
CA GLU A 221 41.57 -0.43 22.79
C GLU A 221 41.63 -0.34 24.32
N GLU A 222 41.15 0.76 24.91
CA GLU A 222 41.07 0.95 26.35
C GLU A 222 40.17 -0.09 27.03
N LEU A 223 39.03 -0.38 26.43
CA LEU A 223 38.09 -1.41 26.89
C LEU A 223 38.70 -2.82 26.87
N ALA A 224 39.57 -3.09 25.90
CA ALA A 224 40.21 -4.40 25.74
C ALA A 224 41.43 -4.60 26.67
N THR A 225 42.12 -3.51 27.04
CA THR A 225 43.45 -3.58 27.70
C THR A 225 43.44 -3.21 29.16
N LEU A 226 42.55 -2.30 29.58
CA LEU A 226 42.56 -1.76 30.94
C LEU A 226 41.57 -2.44 31.89
N PRO A 227 41.85 -2.50 33.21
CA PRO A 227 40.90 -2.97 34.22
C PRO A 227 39.64 -2.12 34.20
N GLN A 228 38.50 -2.78 34.14
CA GLN A 228 37.19 -2.13 33.99
C GLN A 228 36.35 -2.34 35.24
N LEU A 229 35.60 -1.30 35.60
CA LEU A 229 34.42 -1.45 36.43
C LEU A 229 33.23 -1.75 35.49
N ALA A 230 32.80 -3.00 35.48
CA ALA A 230 31.69 -3.44 34.67
C ALA A 230 30.47 -3.74 35.52
N THR A 231 29.34 -3.17 35.15
CA THR A 231 28.00 -3.62 35.55
C THR A 231 27.30 -4.19 34.33
N GLU A 232 26.10 -4.83 34.46
CA GLU A 232 25.39 -5.47 33.35
C GLU A 232 25.20 -4.55 32.12
N ASP A 233 25.07 -3.23 32.36
CA ASP A 233 24.75 -2.26 31.29
C ASP A 233 25.79 -1.14 31.14
N MET A 234 26.91 -1.17 31.90
CA MET A 234 27.83 -0.03 32.05
C MET A 234 29.27 -0.47 32.19
N PHE A 235 30.14 0.15 31.39
CA PHE A 235 31.61 0.01 31.53
C PHE A 235 32.22 1.38 31.81
N ILE A 236 33.06 1.42 32.81
CA ILE A 236 33.82 2.63 33.17
C ILE A 236 35.29 2.31 32.97
N THR A 237 35.89 2.98 32.00
CA THR A 237 37.33 2.95 31.77
C THR A 237 37.97 4.23 32.31
N GLU A 238 39.27 4.39 32.15
CA GLU A 238 39.97 5.55 32.65
C GLU A 238 39.49 6.87 32.02
N HIS A 239 39.28 6.86 30.71
CA HIS A 239 38.89 8.07 29.95
C HIS A 239 37.46 8.03 29.41
N TYR A 240 36.80 6.86 29.39
CA TYR A 240 35.50 6.70 28.79
C TYR A 240 34.45 6.11 29.74
N PHE A 241 33.25 6.58 29.58
CA PHE A 241 32.05 6.03 30.18
C PHE A 241 31.15 5.45 29.08
N ILE A 242 30.96 4.13 29.06
CA ILE A 242 30.26 3.41 28.02
C ILE A 242 28.98 2.82 28.60
N MET A 243 27.84 3.29 28.17
CA MET A 243 26.53 2.69 28.50
C MET A 243 26.02 1.82 27.35
N THR A 244 25.75 0.57 27.66
CA THR A 244 25.13 -0.37 26.72
C THR A 244 23.75 -0.72 27.24
N HIS A 245 22.72 -0.05 26.78
CA HIS A 245 21.35 -0.41 27.16
C HIS A 245 20.84 -1.56 26.30
N HIS A 246 20.46 -2.67 26.92
CA HIS A 246 20.11 -3.93 26.24
C HIS A 246 18.87 -3.84 25.34
N MET A 247 18.01 -2.84 25.44
CA MET A 247 16.73 -2.82 24.72
C MET A 247 16.40 -1.60 23.87
N GLU A 248 16.87 -0.39 24.15
CA GLU A 248 16.30 0.77 23.44
C GLU A 248 17.25 1.87 22.99
N MET A 249 18.49 1.94 23.48
CA MET A 249 19.39 3.01 23.07
C MET A 249 20.77 2.50 22.66
N PRO A 250 21.27 3.01 21.54
CA PRO A 250 22.65 2.78 21.18
C PRO A 250 23.56 3.51 22.17
N LEU A 251 24.55 2.80 22.61
CA LEU A 251 25.82 3.25 23.16
C LEU A 251 25.95 4.78 23.34
N CYS A 252 25.88 5.25 24.57
CA CYS A 252 26.35 6.60 24.91
C CYS A 252 27.80 6.52 25.32
N LEU A 253 28.68 7.06 24.50
CA LEU A 253 30.09 7.27 24.83
C LEU A 253 30.26 8.67 25.40
N PHE A 254 30.70 8.78 26.66
CA PHE A 254 31.08 10.05 27.28
C PHE A 254 32.57 10.02 27.57
N ARG A 255 33.29 11.00 27.06
CA ARG A 255 34.67 11.22 27.46
C ARG A 255 34.69 11.84 28.90
N ARG A 256 35.38 11.21 29.79
CA ARG A 256 35.54 11.74 31.14
C ARG A 256 36.51 12.93 31.08
N PHE A 257 36.04 14.14 31.34
CA PHE A 257 36.90 15.29 31.56
C PHE A 257 37.56 15.13 32.93
N LEU A 258 38.74 14.55 32.98
CA LEU A 258 39.60 14.52 34.14
C LEU A 258 40.92 15.23 33.84
N ASP A 259 40.86 16.38 33.16
CA ASP A 259 41.96 17.34 33.09
C ASP A 259 41.40 18.72 33.46
N LEU A 260 41.33 18.94 34.76
CA LEU A 260 41.37 20.26 35.42
C LEU A 260 42.47 20.26 36.46
#